data_2bce7b92734f42e6f1bcc6cc17812264
#
_entry.id   2bce7b92734f42e6f1bcc6cc17812264
#
_cell.length_a   1.000
_cell.length_b   1.000
_cell.length_c   1.000
_cell.angle_alpha   90.00
_cell.angle_beta   90.00
_cell.angle_gamma   90.00
#
_symmetry.space_group_name_H-M   'P 1'
#
loop_
_entity.id
_entity.type
_entity.pdbx_description
1 polymer ?
#
loop_
_entity_poly.entity_id
_entity_poly.type
_entity_poly.pdbx_seq_one_letter_code
_entity_poly.pdbx_strand_id
1 'polypeptide(L)'
;MDEICAQRENTAKLAGAILPPALSVTSDFDDAMTTQTLLLVAPMQTLRSWALDRAEGLRGKILVTCCKSIEKTTNMGASAMLAETVTNCQTALLTGSNFAHDIAAGLPTALTLACADDALGVRLQ
;
A
#
# COMPACT_ATOMS: atom_id res chain seq x y z
N MET A 1 16.13 5.49 5.96
CA MET A 1 15.23 6.61 5.65
C MET A 1 16.01 7.85 5.22
N ASP A 2 17.03 8.25 5.97
CA ASP A 2 17.83 9.45 5.70
C ASP A 2 18.47 9.47 4.31
N GLU A 3 18.95 8.31 3.83
CA GLU A 3 19.49 8.17 2.48
C GLU A 3 18.45 8.46 1.39
N ILE A 4 17.23 7.91 1.52
CA ILE A 4 16.15 8.14 0.55
C ILE A 4 15.72 9.61 0.56
N CYS A 5 15.67 10.25 1.72
CA CYS A 5 15.37 11.68 1.82
C CYS A 5 16.43 12.54 1.17
N ALA A 6 17.71 12.23 1.38
CA ALA A 6 18.84 13.02 0.88
C ALA A 6 19.10 12.82 -0.61
N GLN A 7 19.06 11.57 -1.08
CA GLN A 7 19.41 11.22 -2.45
C GLN A 7 18.18 11.13 -3.38
N ARG A 8 16.97 11.14 -2.83
CA ARG A 8 15.73 10.93 -3.60
C ARG A 8 15.73 9.61 -4.36
N GLU A 9 16.37 8.58 -3.81
CA GLU A 9 16.55 7.28 -4.42
C GLU A 9 16.60 6.19 -3.35
N ASN A 10 16.07 5.01 -3.66
CA ASN A 10 16.23 3.82 -2.84
C ASN A 10 17.29 2.90 -3.48
N THR A 11 18.55 3.27 -3.33
CA THR A 11 19.67 2.57 -3.97
C THR A 11 19.75 1.09 -3.58
N ALA A 12 19.38 0.74 -2.36
CA ALA A 12 19.41 -0.63 -1.85
C ALA A 12 18.36 -1.56 -2.49
N LYS A 13 17.23 -1.02 -2.98
CA LYS A 13 16.10 -1.83 -3.48
C LYS A 13 15.73 -1.54 -4.93
N LEU A 14 15.98 -0.34 -5.40
CA LEU A 14 15.59 0.12 -6.72
C LEU A 14 16.58 1.19 -7.21
N ALA A 15 17.83 0.77 -7.46
CA ALA A 15 18.90 1.66 -7.94
C ALA A 15 18.54 2.26 -9.30
N GLY A 16 18.86 3.54 -9.50
CA GLY A 16 18.59 4.29 -10.72
C GLY A 16 17.19 4.90 -10.83
N ALA A 17 16.28 4.60 -9.89
CA ALA A 17 14.95 5.17 -9.87
C ALA A 17 14.89 6.40 -8.96
N ILE A 18 14.96 7.58 -9.58
CA ILE A 18 14.90 8.86 -8.85
C ILE A 18 13.45 9.19 -8.51
N LEU A 19 13.19 9.45 -7.23
CA LEU A 19 11.85 9.81 -6.75
C LEU A 19 11.45 11.22 -7.24
N PRO A 20 10.24 11.39 -7.77
CA PRO A 20 9.74 12.69 -8.21
C PRO A 20 9.80 13.73 -7.10
N PRO A 21 10.14 15.01 -7.39
CA PRO A 21 10.21 16.07 -6.39
C PRO A 21 8.92 16.27 -5.59
N ALA A 22 7.77 16.01 -6.22
CA ALA A 22 6.46 16.14 -5.58
C ALA A 22 6.15 15.04 -4.56
N LEU A 23 6.92 13.94 -4.54
CA LEU A 23 6.76 12.86 -3.57
C LEU A 23 7.41 13.25 -2.25
N SER A 24 6.65 13.44 -1.18
CA SER A 24 7.17 13.61 0.17
C SER A 24 7.62 12.25 0.74
N VAL A 25 8.77 12.25 1.40
CA VAL A 25 9.30 11.06 2.10
C VAL A 25 9.37 11.40 3.59
N THR A 26 8.67 10.64 4.41
CA THR A 26 8.64 10.81 5.85
C THR A 26 8.79 9.47 6.56
N SER A 27 9.32 9.47 7.78
CA SER A 27 9.27 8.34 8.71
C SER A 27 8.16 8.52 9.75
N ASP A 28 7.51 9.67 9.76
CA ASP A 28 6.40 9.95 10.64
C ASP A 28 5.12 9.33 10.09
N PHE A 29 4.54 8.44 10.88
CA PHE A 29 3.29 7.77 10.53
C PHE A 29 2.09 8.73 10.54
N ASP A 30 2.10 9.71 11.41
CA ASP A 30 1.01 10.68 11.56
C ASP A 30 0.87 11.54 10.30
N ASP A 31 1.97 11.85 9.62
CA ASP A 31 1.93 12.52 8.31
C ASP A 31 1.13 11.72 7.29
N ALA A 32 1.35 10.40 7.23
CA ALA A 32 0.61 9.53 6.32
C ALA A 32 -0.88 9.44 6.69
N MET A 33 -1.21 9.56 7.99
CA MET A 33 -2.59 9.52 8.48
C MET A 33 -3.40 10.77 8.12
N THR A 34 -2.81 11.81 7.60
CA THR A 34 -3.56 12.98 7.08
C THR A 34 -4.31 12.67 5.80
N THR A 35 -3.94 11.60 5.08
CA THR A 35 -4.56 11.22 3.80
C THR A 35 -5.77 10.30 3.99
N GLN A 36 -6.74 10.37 3.08
CA GLN A 36 -7.92 9.51 3.08
C GLN A 36 -7.62 8.11 2.53
N THR A 37 -6.72 8.00 1.57
CA THR A 37 -6.36 6.74 0.91
C THR A 37 -4.92 6.37 1.23
N LEU A 38 -4.71 5.13 1.67
CA LEU A 38 -3.41 4.59 2.02
C LEU A 38 -3.08 3.37 1.16
N LEU A 39 -1.92 3.40 0.48
CA LEU A 39 -1.34 2.21 -0.14
C LEU A 39 -0.52 1.44 0.90
N LEU A 40 -0.93 0.21 1.18
CA LEU A 40 -0.27 -0.65 2.16
C LEU A 40 0.66 -1.65 1.46
N VAL A 41 1.95 -1.36 1.50
CA VAL A 41 3.01 -2.17 0.88
C VAL A 41 3.84 -2.80 2.00
N ALA A 42 3.32 -3.85 2.61
CA ALA A 42 3.95 -4.56 3.72
C ALA A 42 3.89 -6.08 3.50
N PRO A 43 4.76 -6.87 4.12
CA PRO A 43 4.65 -8.32 4.08
C PRO A 43 3.33 -8.79 4.70
N MET A 44 2.63 -9.72 4.03
CA MET A 44 1.31 -10.21 4.46
C MET A 44 1.29 -10.67 5.91
N GLN A 45 2.34 -11.40 6.34
CA GLN A 45 2.39 -12.02 7.67
C GLN A 45 2.56 -11.03 8.83
N THR A 46 2.90 -9.78 8.55
CA THR A 46 3.02 -8.70 9.54
C THR A 46 1.91 -7.67 9.44
N LEU A 47 1.08 -7.75 8.38
CA LEU A 47 0.08 -6.73 8.10
C LEU A 47 -1.01 -6.67 9.16
N ARG A 48 -1.47 -7.80 9.70
CA ARG A 48 -2.49 -7.85 10.75
C ARG A 48 -2.03 -7.17 12.04
N SER A 49 -0.88 -7.55 12.56
CA SER A 49 -0.36 -6.94 13.78
C SER A 49 -0.14 -5.45 13.61
N TRP A 50 0.43 -5.04 12.47
CA TRP A 50 0.61 -3.64 12.12
C TRP A 50 -0.73 -2.87 12.06
N ALA A 51 -1.77 -3.48 11.48
CA ALA A 51 -3.10 -2.86 11.37
C ALA A 51 -3.82 -2.78 12.72
N LEU A 52 -3.69 -3.81 13.57
CA LEU A 52 -4.24 -3.81 14.94
C LEU A 52 -3.65 -2.69 15.79
N ASP A 53 -2.32 -2.53 15.77
CA ASP A 53 -1.62 -1.47 16.52
C ASP A 53 -2.05 -0.05 16.10
N ARG A 54 -2.65 0.10 14.91
CA ARG A 54 -2.98 1.38 14.29
C ARG A 54 -4.46 1.52 13.92
N ALA A 55 -5.29 0.61 14.41
CA ALA A 55 -6.70 0.48 13.99
C ALA A 55 -7.50 1.79 14.12
N GLU A 56 -7.29 2.54 15.20
CA GLU A 56 -7.94 3.84 15.40
C GLU A 56 -7.59 4.86 14.31
N GLY A 57 -6.30 5.01 13.97
CA GLY A 57 -5.85 5.93 12.91
C GLY A 57 -6.28 5.50 11.50
N LEU A 58 -6.53 4.21 11.31
CA LEU A 58 -6.97 3.65 10.04
C LEU A 58 -8.49 3.68 9.84
N ARG A 59 -9.23 3.98 10.89
CA ARG A 59 -10.70 4.01 10.87
C ARG A 59 -11.23 5.01 9.84
N GLY A 60 -12.22 4.60 9.06
CA GLY A 60 -12.87 5.44 8.04
C GLY A 60 -12.03 5.68 6.79
N LYS A 61 -10.83 5.12 6.70
CA LYS A 61 -9.94 5.30 5.54
C LYS A 61 -10.18 4.26 4.44
N ILE A 62 -9.63 4.54 3.28
CA ILE A 62 -9.53 3.63 2.14
C ILE A 62 -8.15 2.96 2.20
N LEU A 63 -8.13 1.64 2.39
CA LEU A 63 -6.93 0.85 2.52
C LEU A 63 -6.72 0.03 1.26
N VAL A 64 -5.78 0.44 0.41
CA VAL A 64 -5.42 -0.27 -0.81
C VAL A 64 -4.20 -1.14 -0.53
N THR A 65 -4.40 -2.44 -0.42
CA THR A 65 -3.28 -3.37 -0.17
C THR A 65 -2.62 -3.83 -1.45
N CYS A 66 -1.28 -3.91 -1.43
CA CYS A 66 -0.47 -4.48 -2.52
C CYS A 66 0.04 -5.90 -2.19
N CYS A 67 -0.42 -6.50 -1.09
CA CYS A 67 -0.02 -7.84 -0.65
C CYS A 67 -0.59 -8.93 -1.57
N LYS A 68 0.26 -9.74 -2.18
CA LYS A 68 -0.13 -10.80 -3.14
C LYS A 68 -0.32 -12.17 -2.49
N SER A 69 -0.22 -12.28 -1.17
CA SER A 69 -0.27 -13.54 -0.42
C SER A 69 -1.51 -13.61 0.48
N ILE A 70 -1.75 -14.79 1.03
CA ILE A 70 -2.73 -15.02 2.10
C ILE A 70 -2.05 -15.08 3.47
N GLU A 71 -2.79 -14.75 4.50
CA GLU A 71 -2.37 -14.92 5.89
C GLU A 71 -2.37 -16.40 6.27
N LYS A 72 -1.25 -16.90 6.80
CA LYS A 72 -1.09 -18.34 7.10
C LYS A 72 -1.98 -18.83 8.22
N THR A 73 -2.29 -17.98 9.18
CA THR A 73 -3.06 -18.36 10.38
C THR A 73 -4.56 -18.47 10.12
N THR A 74 -5.10 -17.61 9.26
CA THR A 74 -6.55 -17.51 8.99
C THR A 74 -6.93 -17.92 7.58
N ASN A 75 -5.95 -18.09 6.67
CA ASN A 75 -6.15 -18.27 5.23
C ASN A 75 -6.91 -17.12 4.54
N MET A 76 -6.91 -15.93 5.15
CA MET A 76 -7.56 -14.75 4.59
C MET A 76 -6.65 -14.00 3.62
N GLY A 77 -7.23 -13.43 2.58
CA GLY A 77 -6.58 -12.42 1.75
C GLY A 77 -6.48 -11.08 2.49
N ALA A 78 -5.57 -10.22 2.06
CA ALA A 78 -5.26 -8.97 2.76
C ALA A 78 -6.47 -8.03 2.92
N SER A 79 -7.30 -7.88 1.89
CA SER A 79 -8.50 -7.01 1.95
C SER A 79 -9.52 -7.51 2.99
N ALA A 80 -9.78 -8.82 3.02
CA ALA A 80 -10.70 -9.42 3.99
C ALA A 80 -10.15 -9.30 5.42
N MET A 81 -8.84 -9.55 5.60
CA MET A 81 -8.16 -9.42 6.88
C MET A 81 -8.22 -7.98 7.40
N LEU A 82 -8.01 -6.98 6.54
CA LEU A 82 -8.08 -5.57 6.93
C LEU A 82 -9.52 -5.16 7.29
N ALA A 83 -10.52 -5.61 6.53
CA ALA A 83 -11.92 -5.35 6.83
C ALA A 83 -12.37 -5.95 8.17
N GLU A 84 -11.80 -7.10 8.58
CA GLU A 84 -12.02 -7.69 9.90
C GLU A 84 -11.31 -6.91 11.01
N THR A 85 -10.09 -6.44 10.74
CA THR A 85 -9.19 -5.86 11.75
C THR A 85 -9.49 -4.38 12.03
N VAL A 86 -9.85 -3.62 10.99
CA VAL A 86 -10.07 -2.17 11.07
C VAL A 86 -11.55 -1.85 10.86
N THR A 87 -12.20 -1.37 11.89
CA THR A 87 -13.63 -1.00 11.81
C THR A 87 -13.87 0.18 10.87
N ASN A 88 -14.94 0.08 10.08
CA ASN A 88 -15.40 1.17 9.21
C ASN A 88 -14.33 1.63 8.17
N CYS A 89 -13.48 0.74 7.68
CA CYS A 89 -12.60 1.01 6.56
C CYS A 89 -13.20 0.48 5.25
N GLN A 90 -12.75 1.05 4.13
CA GLN A 90 -12.99 0.51 2.80
C GLN A 90 -11.71 -0.15 2.31
N THR A 91 -11.80 -1.30 1.67
CA THR A 91 -10.61 -2.05 1.23
C THR A 91 -10.61 -2.31 -0.26
N ALA A 92 -9.42 -2.22 -0.86
CA ALA A 92 -9.17 -2.62 -2.23
C ALA A 92 -7.83 -3.36 -2.33
N LEU A 93 -7.63 -4.13 -3.38
CA LEU A 93 -6.39 -4.83 -3.68
C LEU A 93 -5.82 -4.32 -5.01
N LEU A 94 -4.60 -3.81 -4.98
CA LEU A 94 -3.84 -3.47 -6.18
C LEU A 94 -2.84 -4.59 -6.48
N THR A 95 -2.98 -5.23 -7.62
CA THR A 95 -2.15 -6.37 -8.03
C THR A 95 -1.80 -6.33 -9.51
N GLY A 96 -0.87 -7.16 -9.94
CA GLY A 96 -0.43 -7.29 -11.34
C GLY A 96 0.87 -8.06 -11.44
N SER A 97 1.23 -8.44 -12.66
CA SER A 97 2.48 -9.15 -12.99
C SER A 97 3.61 -8.16 -13.31
N ASN A 98 3.81 -7.17 -12.44
CA ASN A 98 4.76 -6.10 -12.67
C ASN A 98 5.96 -6.24 -11.75
N PHE A 99 7.12 -5.87 -12.26
CA PHE A 99 8.32 -5.67 -11.46
C PHE A 99 8.55 -4.17 -11.25
N ALA A 100 9.02 -3.80 -10.06
CA ALA A 100 9.30 -2.40 -9.74
C ALA A 100 10.30 -1.76 -10.70
N HIS A 101 11.26 -2.54 -11.19
CA HIS A 101 12.25 -2.10 -12.18
C HIS A 101 11.61 -1.69 -13.51
N ASP A 102 10.66 -2.48 -14.00
CA ASP A 102 9.98 -2.20 -15.27
C ASP A 102 9.15 -0.93 -15.18
N ILE A 103 8.44 -0.74 -14.05
CA ILE A 103 7.68 0.47 -13.78
C ILE A 103 8.61 1.69 -13.70
N ALA A 104 9.72 1.57 -12.99
CA ALA A 104 10.70 2.64 -12.86
C ALA A 104 11.38 3.01 -14.19
N ALA A 105 11.56 2.02 -15.08
CA ALA A 105 12.06 2.22 -16.43
C ALA A 105 11.01 2.79 -17.41
N GLY A 106 9.78 3.03 -16.97
CA GLY A 106 8.69 3.55 -17.81
C GLY A 106 8.17 2.54 -18.83
N LEU A 107 8.42 1.23 -18.62
CA LEU A 107 7.91 0.20 -19.51
C LEU A 107 6.38 0.06 -19.38
N PRO A 108 5.67 -0.29 -20.45
CA PRO A 108 4.23 -0.52 -20.40
C PRO A 108 3.88 -1.59 -19.37
N THR A 109 3.03 -1.25 -18.43
CA THR A 109 2.59 -2.14 -17.37
C THR A 109 1.07 -2.08 -17.21
N ALA A 110 0.49 -3.16 -16.70
CA ALA A 110 -0.92 -3.20 -16.35
C ALA A 110 -1.08 -3.63 -14.90
N LEU A 111 -1.91 -2.91 -14.17
CA LEU A 111 -2.32 -3.23 -12.81
C LEU A 111 -3.82 -3.52 -12.77
N THR A 112 -4.22 -4.44 -11.91
CA THR A 112 -5.61 -4.72 -11.61
C THR A 112 -5.94 -4.16 -10.24
N LEU A 113 -6.96 -3.33 -10.16
CA LEU A 113 -7.55 -2.90 -8.91
C LEU A 113 -8.81 -3.73 -8.65
N ALA A 114 -8.75 -4.60 -7.65
CA ALA A 114 -9.89 -5.41 -7.22
C ALA A 114 -10.55 -4.75 -6.01
N CYS A 115 -11.84 -4.47 -6.12
CA CYS A 115 -12.65 -3.86 -5.09
C CYS A 115 -14.02 -4.52 -5.04
N ALA A 116 -14.56 -4.75 -3.83
CA ALA A 116 -15.91 -5.31 -3.67
C ALA A 116 -17.00 -4.24 -3.88
N ASP A 117 -16.66 -2.98 -3.70
CA ASP A 117 -17.52 -1.82 -3.95
C ASP A 117 -17.18 -1.22 -5.31
N ASP A 118 -18.08 -1.36 -6.28
CA ASP A 118 -17.88 -0.88 -7.66
C ASP A 118 -17.66 0.65 -7.72
N ALA A 119 -18.39 1.41 -6.90
CA ALA A 119 -18.26 2.86 -6.86
C ALA A 119 -16.90 3.30 -6.33
N LEU A 120 -16.39 2.61 -5.33
CA LEU A 120 -15.04 2.80 -4.82
C LEU A 120 -14.00 2.41 -5.88
N GLY A 121 -14.20 1.27 -6.55
CA GLY A 121 -13.32 0.81 -7.62
C GLY A 121 -13.15 1.85 -8.74
N VAL A 122 -14.24 2.43 -9.20
CA VAL A 122 -14.22 3.50 -10.21
C VAL A 122 -13.51 4.77 -9.71
N ARG A 123 -13.67 5.12 -8.44
CA ARG A 123 -13.01 6.31 -7.86
C ARG A 123 -11.50 6.16 -7.72
N LEU A 124 -11.00 4.93 -7.58
CA LEU A 124 -9.58 4.63 -7.37
C LEU A 124 -8.81 4.40 -8.69
N GLN A 125 -9.48 4.30 -9.83
CA GLN A 125 -8.90 4.19 -11.18
C GLN A 125 -8.44 5.54 -11.71
#